data_2729412daabb70c895ae50999fc439a6
#
_entry.id   2729412daabb70c895ae50999fc439a6
#
_cell.length_a   1.000
_cell.length_b   1.000
_cell.length_c   1.000
_cell.angle_alpha   90.00
_cell.angle_beta   90.00
_cell.angle_gamma   90.00
#
_symmetry.space_group_name_H-M   'P 1'
#
loop_
_entity.id
_entity.type
_entity.pdbx_description
1 polymer ?
#
loop_
_entity_poly.entity_id
_entity_poly.type
_entity_poly.pdbx_seq_one_letter_code
_entity_poly.pdbx_strand_id
1 'polypeptide(L)'
;MKSDVYLFTDADAYGDTKPVANLGDDVAKTGEYTVTFRAQNLGGDASCAYDIDVIAMAPDVEERDGYRLMSGRDVLLDYTTGGQTSVVLPSGAPAEEITVTFKLSQEQKETLDRQFENGIFVEGFVRLTPRNSGAAPVLSIPFVAFYGDWSQPGMFDYATMLNDKEVSYSNYPTGIGTWFSFLSVKLGANLSTNESVSIQGEHLIISPNNDEKMDGVEIASLGLLRDASVVRYCVTNEDGEVLWT
;
A
#
# COMPACT_ATOMS: atom_id res chain seq x y z
N MET A 1 4.98 28.64 18.75
CA MET A 1 6.45 28.62 18.96
C MET A 1 7.05 28.13 17.65
N LYS A 2 8.08 28.74 17.13
CA LYS A 2 8.75 28.33 15.89
C LYS A 2 9.83 27.33 16.25
N SER A 3 9.93 26.19 15.57
CA SER A 3 11.02 25.23 15.77
C SER A 3 12.20 25.59 14.86
N ASP A 4 13.39 25.47 15.39
CA ASP A 4 14.64 25.52 14.64
C ASP A 4 15.19 24.10 14.38
N VAL A 5 14.49 23.08 14.85
CA VAL A 5 14.80 21.66 14.60
C VAL A 5 13.91 21.13 13.50
N TYR A 6 14.51 20.45 12.54
CA TYR A 6 13.86 19.85 11.39
C TYR A 6 14.06 18.34 11.41
N LEU A 7 12.97 17.60 11.05
CA LEU A 7 12.98 16.15 10.88
C LEU A 7 12.78 15.84 9.41
N PHE A 8 13.54 14.90 8.88
CA PHE A 8 13.43 14.46 7.48
C PHE A 8 13.96 13.04 7.32
N THR A 9 13.50 12.35 6.28
CA THR A 9 14.06 11.06 5.85
C THR A 9 15.12 11.30 4.78
N ASP A 10 15.92 10.28 4.46
CA ASP A 10 16.80 10.33 3.30
C ASP A 10 15.97 10.51 2.01
N ALA A 11 16.63 10.95 0.95
CA ALA A 11 15.99 11.15 -0.34
C ALA A 11 15.36 9.84 -0.85
N ASP A 12 14.13 9.94 -1.32
CA ASP A 12 13.44 8.84 -1.97
C ASP A 12 14.01 8.55 -3.38
N ALA A 13 13.42 7.61 -4.10
CA ALA A 13 13.83 7.27 -5.46
C ALA A 13 13.75 8.44 -6.47
N TYR A 14 13.04 9.52 -6.11
CA TYR A 14 12.90 10.75 -6.90
C TYR A 14 13.82 11.88 -6.44
N GLY A 15 14.63 11.63 -5.42
CA GLY A 15 15.54 12.62 -4.83
C GLY A 15 14.93 13.58 -3.81
N ASP A 16 13.67 13.34 -3.42
CA ASP A 16 12.96 14.17 -2.45
C ASP A 16 13.18 13.69 -1.02
N THR A 17 13.52 14.60 -0.12
CA THR A 17 13.49 14.36 1.32
C THR A 17 12.11 14.70 1.86
N LYS A 18 11.52 13.82 2.66
CA LYS A 18 10.17 14.00 3.21
C LYS A 18 10.18 13.80 4.73
N PRO A 19 9.34 14.51 5.46
CA PRO A 19 9.16 14.24 6.88
C PRO A 19 8.19 13.06 7.12
N VAL A 20 8.36 11.98 6.37
CA VAL A 20 7.52 10.76 6.42
C VAL A 20 8.39 9.55 6.22
N ALA A 21 8.25 8.53 7.05
CA ALA A 21 8.92 7.25 6.90
C ALA A 21 7.96 6.21 6.31
N ASN A 22 8.27 5.71 5.12
CA ASN A 22 7.57 4.57 4.53
C ASN A 22 8.39 3.31 4.81
N LEU A 23 7.82 2.39 5.58
CA LEU A 23 8.49 1.15 6.03
C LEU A 23 8.23 -0.03 5.11
N GLY A 24 7.34 0.14 4.11
CA GLY A 24 6.99 -0.92 3.17
C GLY A 24 6.14 -2.03 3.77
N ASP A 25 6.23 -3.20 3.14
CA ASP A 25 5.45 -4.40 3.46
C ASP A 25 6.18 -5.29 4.48
N ASP A 26 5.44 -5.81 5.43
CA ASP A 26 5.86 -6.90 6.33
C ASP A 26 5.24 -8.22 5.86
N VAL A 27 5.71 -8.73 4.73
CA VAL A 27 5.19 -9.92 4.04
C VAL A 27 5.13 -11.15 4.97
N ALA A 28 6.14 -11.29 5.83
CA ALA A 28 6.23 -12.39 6.78
C ALA A 28 5.41 -12.16 8.07
N LYS A 29 4.75 -11.01 8.19
CA LYS A 29 3.97 -10.60 9.37
C LYS A 29 4.79 -10.73 10.66
N THR A 30 6.01 -10.25 10.61
CA THR A 30 6.94 -10.25 11.75
C THR A 30 6.45 -9.32 12.86
N GLY A 31 5.79 -8.23 12.49
CA GLY A 31 5.39 -7.14 13.37
C GLY A 31 6.57 -6.34 13.90
N GLU A 32 7.74 -6.44 13.25
CA GLU A 32 8.97 -5.74 13.63
C GLU A 32 9.24 -4.61 12.64
N TYR A 33 9.34 -3.39 13.15
CA TYR A 33 9.48 -2.19 12.32
C TYR A 33 10.64 -1.34 12.79
N THR A 34 11.35 -0.76 11.84
CA THR A 34 12.46 0.17 12.08
C THR A 34 12.18 1.48 11.39
N VAL A 35 12.12 2.55 12.17
CA VAL A 35 11.95 3.91 11.66
C VAL A 35 13.29 4.61 11.74
N THR A 36 13.86 4.98 10.60
CA THR A 36 15.11 5.76 10.51
C THR A 36 14.82 7.11 9.87
N PHE A 37 15.29 8.16 10.50
CA PHE A 37 15.14 9.52 10.02
C PHE A 37 16.30 10.38 10.53
N ARG A 38 16.38 11.62 10.04
CA ARG A 38 17.40 12.59 10.45
C ARG A 38 16.78 13.77 11.16
N ALA A 39 17.48 14.28 12.12
CA ALA A 39 17.13 15.51 12.83
C ALA A 39 18.30 16.49 12.79
N GLN A 40 18.01 17.76 12.54
CA GLN A 40 19.00 18.81 12.50
C GLN A 40 18.50 20.06 13.22
N ASN A 41 19.35 20.64 14.07
CA ASN A 41 19.10 21.91 14.71
C ASN A 41 19.80 23.03 13.91
N LEU A 42 19.02 23.82 13.18
CA LEU A 42 19.49 24.96 12.40
C LEU A 42 19.45 26.30 13.20
N GLY A 43 18.99 26.23 14.45
CA GLY A 43 18.84 27.40 15.32
C GLY A 43 20.14 27.91 15.91
N GLY A 44 20.03 28.99 16.63
CA GLY A 44 21.15 29.76 17.18
C GLY A 44 22.03 29.05 18.23
N ASP A 45 22.22 29.65 19.40
CA ASP A 45 23.32 29.29 20.33
C ASP A 45 23.02 28.09 21.25
N ALA A 46 21.84 27.50 21.23
CA ALA A 46 21.45 26.47 22.18
C ALA A 46 21.33 25.08 21.55
N SER A 47 21.82 24.05 22.21
CA SER A 47 21.50 22.66 21.89
C SER A 47 20.10 22.31 22.36
N CYS A 48 19.42 21.45 21.60
CA CYS A 48 18.11 20.91 21.95
C CYS A 48 18.22 19.42 22.32
N ALA A 49 17.63 19.03 23.44
CA ALA A 49 17.58 17.65 23.90
C ALA A 49 16.12 17.17 23.91
N TYR A 50 15.91 15.99 23.34
CA TYR A 50 14.58 15.38 23.21
C TYR A 50 14.56 13.96 23.76
N ASP A 51 13.45 13.60 24.36
CA ASP A 51 13.06 12.21 24.59
C ASP A 51 12.28 11.71 23.38
N ILE A 52 12.43 10.44 23.02
CA ILE A 52 11.87 9.83 21.82
C ILE A 52 10.87 8.77 22.24
N ASP A 53 9.65 8.89 21.71
CA ASP A 53 8.56 7.93 21.87
C ASP A 53 8.07 7.44 20.50
N VAL A 54 7.56 6.22 20.45
CA VAL A 54 6.79 5.70 19.31
C VAL A 54 5.32 5.69 19.69
N ILE A 55 4.45 6.01 18.75
CA ILE A 55 3.00 5.82 18.83
C ILE A 55 2.60 5.03 17.58
N ALA A 56 2.24 3.76 17.77
CA ALA A 56 1.82 2.88 16.68
C ALA A 56 0.32 2.59 16.81
N MET A 57 -0.38 2.66 15.67
CA MET A 57 -1.83 2.53 15.58
C MET A 57 -2.21 1.69 14.37
N ALA A 58 -3.42 1.15 14.41
CA ALA A 58 -4.08 0.55 13.25
C ALA A 58 -5.58 0.89 13.30
N PRO A 59 -6.29 0.81 12.16
CA PRO A 59 -7.72 0.99 12.12
C PRO A 59 -8.46 0.02 13.06
N ASP A 60 -9.46 0.54 13.77
CA ASP A 60 -10.35 -0.25 14.62
C ASP A 60 -11.45 -0.91 13.80
N VAL A 61 -11.90 -2.06 14.25
CA VAL A 61 -12.95 -2.86 13.62
C VAL A 61 -14.09 -3.08 14.58
N GLU A 62 -15.32 -2.83 14.13
CA GLU A 62 -16.54 -3.19 14.83
C GLU A 62 -17.31 -4.29 14.10
N GLU A 63 -17.90 -5.20 14.85
CA GLU A 63 -18.83 -6.19 14.30
C GLU A 63 -20.26 -5.65 14.34
N ARG A 64 -20.91 -5.67 13.17
CA ARG A 64 -22.30 -5.22 13.03
C ARG A 64 -23.05 -6.15 12.09
N ASP A 65 -24.13 -6.74 12.57
CA ASP A 65 -24.99 -7.64 11.78
C ASP A 65 -24.24 -8.81 11.10
N GLY A 66 -23.18 -9.31 11.75
CA GLY A 66 -22.33 -10.39 11.23
C GLY A 66 -21.27 -9.93 10.24
N TYR A 67 -21.15 -8.63 10.00
CA TYR A 67 -20.10 -8.03 9.16
C TYR A 67 -19.06 -7.34 10.02
N ARG A 68 -17.82 -7.38 9.56
CA ARG A 68 -16.73 -6.56 10.13
C ARG A 68 -16.59 -5.29 9.34
N LEU A 69 -16.71 -4.18 10.02
CA LEU A 69 -16.67 -2.84 9.44
C LEU A 69 -15.53 -2.05 10.07
N MET A 70 -14.82 -1.27 9.26
CA MET A 70 -13.88 -0.29 9.78
C MET A 70 -14.66 0.78 10.54
N SER A 71 -14.31 1.00 11.80
CA SER A 71 -15.03 1.95 12.66
C SER A 71 -14.77 3.43 12.32
N GLY A 72 -13.78 3.70 11.47
CA GLY A 72 -13.32 5.05 11.15
C GLY A 72 -12.48 5.69 12.26
N ARG A 73 -12.00 4.88 13.21
CA ARG A 73 -11.09 5.29 14.30
C ARG A 73 -9.86 4.41 14.25
N ASP A 74 -8.75 4.94 14.77
CA ASP A 74 -7.54 4.18 15.01
C ASP A 74 -7.43 3.80 16.48
N VAL A 75 -6.86 2.64 16.73
CA VAL A 75 -6.56 2.15 18.08
C VAL A 75 -5.06 1.99 18.26
N LEU A 76 -4.59 2.27 19.47
CA LEU A 76 -3.20 2.03 19.82
C LEU A 76 -2.92 0.53 19.81
N LEU A 77 -1.79 0.17 19.20
CA LEU A 77 -1.31 -1.20 19.19
C LEU A 77 -0.53 -1.51 20.47
N ASP A 78 -0.45 -2.79 20.82
CA ASP A 78 0.41 -3.27 21.88
C ASP A 78 1.76 -3.71 21.29
N TYR A 79 2.85 -3.08 21.77
CA TYR A 79 4.21 -3.29 21.27
C TYR A 79 5.26 -2.96 22.31
N THR A 80 6.47 -3.44 22.06
CA THR A 80 7.70 -3.04 22.77
C THR A 80 8.55 -2.16 21.88
N THR A 81 9.26 -1.21 22.48
CA THR A 81 10.17 -0.32 21.76
C THR A 81 11.62 -0.68 22.01
N GLY A 82 12.48 -0.33 21.03
CA GLY A 82 13.93 -0.45 21.10
C GLY A 82 14.63 0.68 20.32
N GLY A 83 15.93 0.64 20.31
CA GLY A 83 16.76 1.67 19.66
C GLY A 83 16.96 2.90 20.52
N GLN A 84 17.00 4.08 19.88
CA GLN A 84 17.27 5.34 20.56
C GLN A 84 16.03 5.85 21.30
N THR A 85 16.21 6.20 22.57
CA THR A 85 15.17 6.77 23.44
C THR A 85 15.34 8.26 23.67
N SER A 86 16.45 8.82 23.22
CA SER A 86 16.72 10.26 23.34
C SER A 86 17.78 10.72 22.35
N VAL A 87 17.80 12.03 22.07
CA VAL A 87 18.79 12.67 21.22
C VAL A 87 19.13 14.05 21.75
N VAL A 88 20.39 14.45 21.55
CA VAL A 88 20.84 15.82 21.77
C VAL A 88 21.31 16.37 20.43
N LEU A 89 20.73 17.48 20.01
CA LEU A 89 20.99 18.13 18.74
C LEU A 89 21.73 19.47 18.99
N PRO A 90 23.07 19.51 18.84
CA PRO A 90 23.84 20.75 18.97
C PRO A 90 23.43 21.73 17.87
N SER A 91 23.48 23.01 18.19
CA SER A 91 23.20 24.06 17.21
C SER A 91 24.22 24.05 16.07
N GLY A 92 23.75 24.13 14.83
CA GLY A 92 24.58 24.21 13.63
C GLY A 92 25.37 22.93 13.32
N ALA A 93 25.19 21.85 14.08
CA ALA A 93 25.82 20.57 13.80
C ALA A 93 25.21 19.90 12.55
N PRO A 94 25.93 18.96 11.91
CA PRO A 94 25.33 18.09 10.88
C PRO A 94 24.11 17.38 11.43
N ALA A 95 23.22 16.94 10.51
CA ALA A 95 22.04 16.17 10.87
C ALA A 95 22.44 14.85 11.56
N GLU A 96 21.78 14.55 12.67
CA GLU A 96 21.93 13.32 13.43
C GLU A 96 20.94 12.28 12.91
N GLU A 97 21.41 11.06 12.67
CA GLU A 97 20.55 9.93 12.31
C GLU A 97 19.94 9.31 13.57
N ILE A 98 18.64 9.12 13.54
CA ILE A 98 17.86 8.56 14.62
C ILE A 98 17.22 7.28 14.12
N THR A 99 17.45 6.18 14.83
CA THR A 99 16.84 4.88 14.54
C THR A 99 16.06 4.39 15.76
N VAL A 100 14.79 4.13 15.55
CA VAL A 100 13.86 3.61 16.55
C VAL A 100 13.23 2.34 16.03
N THR A 101 13.11 1.33 16.87
CA THR A 101 12.44 0.09 16.52
C THR A 101 11.21 -0.12 17.40
N PHE A 102 10.20 -0.78 16.85
CA PHE A 102 9.10 -1.30 17.66
C PHE A 102 8.68 -2.67 17.15
N LYS A 103 8.17 -3.49 18.05
CA LYS A 103 7.74 -4.85 17.77
C LYS A 103 6.39 -5.11 18.43
N LEU A 104 5.42 -5.49 17.60
CA LEU A 104 4.09 -5.86 18.05
C LEU A 104 4.16 -7.07 18.99
N SER A 105 3.32 -7.07 20.03
CA SER A 105 3.17 -8.25 20.87
C SER A 105 2.55 -9.40 20.08
N GLN A 106 2.75 -10.62 20.58
CA GLN A 106 2.17 -11.80 19.93
C GLN A 106 0.64 -11.74 19.93
N GLU A 107 0.04 -11.29 21.02
CA GLU A 107 -1.42 -11.13 21.15
C GLU A 107 -1.96 -10.08 20.14
N GLN A 108 -1.21 -8.98 19.94
CA GLN A 108 -1.56 -7.97 18.96
C GLN A 108 -1.53 -8.54 17.54
N LYS A 109 -0.50 -9.30 17.18
CA LYS A 109 -0.40 -9.95 15.86
C LYS A 109 -1.55 -10.92 15.62
N GLU A 110 -1.88 -11.78 16.60
CA GLU A 110 -3.01 -12.70 16.51
C GLU A 110 -4.34 -11.97 16.34
N THR A 111 -4.47 -10.79 16.93
CA THR A 111 -5.65 -9.95 16.78
C THR A 111 -5.73 -9.37 15.36
N LEU A 112 -4.64 -8.83 14.83
CA LEU A 112 -4.58 -8.32 13.46
C LEU A 112 -4.83 -9.42 12.43
N ASP A 113 -4.23 -10.60 12.59
CA ASP A 113 -4.43 -11.74 11.69
C ASP A 113 -5.88 -12.21 11.66
N ARG A 114 -6.55 -12.19 12.81
CA ARG A 114 -7.97 -12.54 12.91
C ARG A 114 -8.88 -11.50 12.29
N GLN A 115 -8.53 -10.22 12.41
CA GLN A 115 -9.36 -9.11 11.92
C GLN A 115 -9.14 -8.81 10.43
N PHE A 116 -7.91 -8.98 9.92
CA PHE A 116 -7.49 -8.54 8.61
C PHE A 116 -6.76 -9.65 7.84
N GLU A 117 -7.51 -10.44 7.11
CA GLU A 117 -6.97 -11.57 6.33
C GLU A 117 -5.91 -11.11 5.32
N ASN A 118 -6.18 -10.02 4.61
CA ASN A 118 -5.31 -9.47 3.57
C ASN A 118 -4.25 -8.48 4.08
N GLY A 119 -4.07 -8.40 5.40
CA GLY A 119 -3.18 -7.43 6.02
C GLY A 119 -3.84 -6.07 6.29
N ILE A 120 -3.11 -5.19 6.97
CA ILE A 120 -3.60 -3.89 7.40
C ILE A 120 -2.45 -2.88 7.49
N PHE A 121 -2.74 -1.60 7.31
CA PHE A 121 -1.79 -0.54 7.59
C PHE A 121 -1.52 -0.43 9.08
N VAL A 122 -0.24 -0.35 9.41
CA VAL A 122 0.28 0.04 10.72
C VAL A 122 0.88 1.42 10.53
N GLU A 123 0.33 2.39 11.20
CA GLU A 123 0.73 3.78 11.06
C GLU A 123 0.96 4.45 12.40
N GLY A 124 1.57 5.62 12.40
CA GLY A 124 1.81 6.33 13.63
C GLY A 124 2.87 7.40 13.53
N PHE A 125 3.50 7.65 14.66
CA PHE A 125 4.46 8.73 14.79
C PHE A 125 5.64 8.31 15.65
N VAL A 126 6.85 8.73 15.27
CA VAL A 126 7.94 8.89 16.21
C VAL A 126 7.89 10.33 16.72
N ARG A 127 7.70 10.49 18.02
CA ARG A 127 7.53 11.79 18.69
C ARG A 127 8.78 12.16 19.46
N LEU A 128 9.24 13.39 19.27
CA LEU A 128 10.35 13.99 19.98
C LEU A 128 9.79 15.03 20.97
N THR A 129 9.90 14.74 22.25
CA THR A 129 9.43 15.62 23.33
C THR A 129 10.63 16.35 23.94
N PRO A 130 10.66 17.70 23.93
CA PRO A 130 11.81 18.44 24.47
C PRO A 130 11.93 18.23 25.97
N ARG A 131 13.15 17.97 26.46
CA ARG A 131 13.43 17.80 27.89
C ARG A 131 13.26 19.07 28.68
N ASN A 132 13.50 20.20 28.03
CA ASN A 132 13.32 21.52 28.64
C ASN A 132 11.99 22.12 28.20
N SER A 133 10.99 22.06 29.06
CA SER A 133 9.67 22.63 28.80
C SER A 133 9.79 24.15 28.54
N GLY A 134 9.27 24.58 27.38
CA GLY A 134 9.22 25.99 26.96
C GLY A 134 10.33 26.45 26.01
N ALA A 135 11.38 25.65 25.78
CA ALA A 135 12.48 26.01 24.89
C ALA A 135 12.24 25.60 23.42
N ALA A 136 11.53 24.48 23.18
CA ALA A 136 11.25 23.96 21.85
C ALA A 136 9.88 23.27 21.81
N PRO A 137 9.23 23.19 20.64
CA PRO A 137 7.98 22.43 20.46
C PRO A 137 8.23 20.93 20.47
N VAL A 138 7.17 20.16 20.72
CA VAL A 138 7.12 18.74 20.41
C VAL A 138 7.16 18.58 18.89
N LEU A 139 7.96 17.67 18.40
CA LEU A 139 8.08 17.34 16.98
C LEU A 139 7.65 15.90 16.77
N SER A 140 7.21 15.58 15.56
CA SER A 140 6.89 14.22 15.19
C SER A 140 7.20 13.96 13.72
N ILE A 141 7.59 12.72 13.42
CA ILE A 141 7.66 12.21 12.06
C ILE A 141 6.66 11.06 11.91
N PRO A 142 5.71 11.15 10.98
CA PRO A 142 4.79 10.07 10.73
C PRO A 142 5.50 8.90 10.05
N PHE A 143 5.01 7.70 10.28
CA PHE A 143 5.41 6.50 9.54
C PHE A 143 4.18 5.70 9.10
N VAL A 144 4.36 4.91 8.07
CA VAL A 144 3.39 3.93 7.59
C VAL A 144 4.11 2.64 7.20
N ALA A 145 3.51 1.52 7.56
CA ALA A 145 3.90 0.17 7.17
C ALA A 145 2.66 -0.61 6.78
N PHE A 146 2.83 -1.70 6.06
CA PHE A 146 1.75 -2.65 5.79
C PHE A 146 2.06 -3.99 6.46
N TYR A 147 1.26 -4.38 7.44
CA TYR A 147 1.35 -5.68 8.11
C TYR A 147 0.71 -6.75 7.21
N GLY A 148 1.49 -7.36 6.34
CA GLY A 148 1.06 -8.29 5.32
C GLY A 148 1.81 -8.08 4.01
N ASP A 149 1.31 -8.72 2.95
CA ASP A 149 1.81 -8.59 1.60
C ASP A 149 0.85 -7.72 0.77
N TRP A 150 1.26 -6.51 0.45
CA TRP A 150 0.46 -5.58 -0.35
C TRP A 150 0.17 -6.09 -1.76
N SER A 151 0.93 -7.06 -2.24
CA SER A 151 0.72 -7.70 -3.55
C SER A 151 -0.37 -8.79 -3.54
N GLN A 152 -0.73 -9.34 -2.38
CA GLN A 152 -1.71 -10.42 -2.24
C GLN A 152 -3.12 -10.05 -2.71
N PRO A 153 -3.71 -8.91 -2.33
CA PRO A 153 -4.97 -8.50 -2.92
C PRO A 153 -4.77 -8.21 -4.40
N GLY A 154 -5.63 -8.78 -5.25
CA GLY A 154 -5.59 -8.56 -6.69
C GLY A 154 -5.45 -7.08 -7.03
N MET A 155 -4.63 -6.77 -8.03
CA MET A 155 -4.43 -5.39 -8.50
C MET A 155 -5.63 -4.91 -9.32
N PHE A 156 -6.24 -5.82 -10.05
CA PHE A 156 -7.35 -5.51 -10.94
C PHE A 156 -8.66 -5.62 -10.18
N ASP A 157 -9.56 -4.66 -10.43
CA ASP A 157 -10.96 -4.84 -10.10
C ASP A 157 -11.47 -6.06 -10.86
N TYR A 158 -12.48 -6.65 -10.32
CA TYR A 158 -12.99 -7.92 -10.79
C TYR A 158 -13.18 -7.93 -12.32
N ALA A 159 -12.51 -8.87 -12.99
CA ALA A 159 -12.79 -9.19 -14.38
C ALA A 159 -13.94 -10.17 -14.43
N THR A 160 -15.14 -9.69 -14.73
CA THR A 160 -16.36 -10.51 -14.93
C THR A 160 -16.17 -11.68 -15.91
N MET A 161 -15.06 -11.70 -16.63
CA MET A 161 -14.71 -12.71 -17.61
C MET A 161 -13.99 -13.93 -17.05
N LEU A 162 -13.30 -13.78 -15.92
CA LEU A 162 -12.40 -14.82 -15.38
C LEU A 162 -13.03 -15.59 -14.22
N ASN A 163 -14.12 -15.11 -13.68
CA ASN A 163 -14.79 -15.74 -12.53
C ASN A 163 -16.31 -15.54 -12.61
N ASP A 164 -17.08 -16.53 -12.22
CA ASP A 164 -18.55 -16.48 -12.11
C ASP A 164 -19.07 -15.58 -10.96
N LYS A 165 -18.25 -14.74 -10.37
CA LYS A 165 -18.63 -13.89 -9.24
C LYS A 165 -18.89 -12.47 -9.72
N GLU A 166 -20.06 -11.97 -9.40
CA GLU A 166 -20.56 -10.64 -9.81
C GLU A 166 -20.10 -9.47 -8.92
N VAL A 167 -19.01 -9.60 -8.18
CA VAL A 167 -18.59 -8.54 -7.27
C VAL A 167 -17.50 -7.69 -7.92
N SER A 168 -17.84 -6.45 -8.23
CA SER A 168 -16.92 -5.41 -8.67
C SER A 168 -16.88 -4.31 -7.61
N TYR A 169 -15.72 -3.76 -7.35
CA TYR A 169 -15.53 -2.67 -6.40
C TYR A 169 -15.61 -1.28 -7.04
N SER A 170 -15.65 -1.22 -8.37
CA SER A 170 -15.78 0.02 -9.11
C SER A 170 -16.92 -0.04 -10.13
N ASN A 171 -17.31 1.14 -10.64
CA ASN A 171 -18.25 1.26 -11.73
C ASN A 171 -17.64 0.90 -13.10
N TYR A 172 -16.34 0.67 -13.14
CA TYR A 172 -15.56 0.36 -14.34
C TYR A 172 -14.68 -0.86 -14.10
N PRO A 173 -15.28 -2.07 -14.00
CA PRO A 173 -14.52 -3.30 -13.81
C PRO A 173 -13.63 -3.58 -15.03
N THR A 174 -12.57 -4.34 -14.82
CA THR A 174 -11.69 -4.77 -15.91
C THR A 174 -12.47 -5.61 -16.91
N GLY A 175 -12.44 -5.20 -18.17
CA GLY A 175 -13.10 -5.87 -19.28
C GLY A 175 -12.15 -6.07 -20.46
N ILE A 176 -12.00 -7.33 -20.91
CA ILE A 176 -11.19 -7.69 -22.08
C ILE A 176 -12.12 -8.36 -23.10
N GLY A 177 -11.94 -8.07 -24.39
CA GLY A 177 -12.78 -8.62 -25.45
C GLY A 177 -12.03 -8.95 -26.74
N THR A 178 -12.64 -9.77 -27.59
CA THR A 178 -12.19 -9.92 -28.98
C THR A 178 -13.10 -9.14 -29.89
N TRP A 179 -12.53 -8.62 -30.97
CA TRP A 179 -13.24 -7.76 -31.91
C TRP A 179 -13.91 -8.58 -33.05
N PHE A 180 -15.16 -8.31 -33.29
CA PHE A 180 -15.92 -8.71 -34.48
C PHE A 180 -16.33 -7.47 -35.22
N SER A 181 -16.27 -7.41 -36.56
CA SER A 181 -16.32 -6.21 -37.40
C SER A 181 -17.44 -5.19 -37.15
N PHE A 182 -18.43 -5.50 -36.37
CA PHE A 182 -19.46 -4.55 -35.90
C PHE A 182 -20.09 -4.90 -34.55
N LEU A 183 -19.51 -5.83 -33.83
CA LEU A 183 -19.94 -6.19 -32.48
C LEU A 183 -18.67 -6.47 -31.65
N SER A 184 -18.40 -5.66 -30.64
CA SER A 184 -17.43 -5.99 -29.59
C SER A 184 -17.95 -7.24 -28.88
N VAL A 185 -17.32 -8.37 -29.14
CA VAL A 185 -17.60 -9.61 -28.42
C VAL A 185 -16.54 -9.74 -27.36
N LYS A 186 -17.00 -9.88 -26.12
CA LYS A 186 -16.09 -10.09 -25.00
C LYS A 186 -15.30 -11.38 -25.19
N LEU A 187 -14.06 -11.39 -24.77
CA LEU A 187 -13.14 -12.51 -24.81
C LEU A 187 -13.81 -13.78 -24.22
N GLY A 188 -13.74 -14.92 -24.91
CA GLY A 188 -14.40 -16.14 -24.47
C GLY A 188 -15.93 -16.15 -24.59
N ALA A 189 -16.51 -15.21 -25.35
CA ALA A 189 -17.96 -15.19 -25.57
C ALA A 189 -18.40 -16.32 -26.45
N ASN A 190 -19.38 -17.08 -26.01
CA ASN A 190 -20.07 -18.08 -26.84
C ASN A 190 -21.22 -17.40 -27.59
N LEU A 191 -21.11 -17.33 -28.91
CA LEU A 191 -22.09 -16.69 -29.78
C LEU A 191 -23.33 -17.60 -30.09
N SER A 192 -23.44 -18.76 -29.47
CA SER A 192 -24.48 -19.77 -29.84
C SER A 192 -25.88 -19.45 -29.34
N THR A 193 -26.09 -18.36 -28.57
CA THR A 193 -27.43 -17.98 -28.10
C THR A 193 -27.73 -16.51 -28.34
N ASN A 194 -28.84 -16.22 -28.99
CA ASN A 194 -29.30 -14.89 -29.34
C ASN A 194 -29.67 -13.98 -28.13
N GLU A 195 -29.54 -14.44 -26.90
CA GLU A 195 -30.07 -13.73 -25.74
C GLU A 195 -29.06 -13.48 -24.58
N SER A 196 -27.96 -14.18 -24.54
CA SER A 196 -26.89 -13.93 -23.56
C SER A 196 -25.54 -14.37 -24.08
N VAL A 197 -24.60 -13.43 -24.06
CA VAL A 197 -23.20 -13.72 -24.34
C VAL A 197 -22.62 -14.33 -23.07
N SER A 198 -22.49 -15.66 -23.05
CA SER A 198 -21.76 -16.36 -21.99
C SER A 198 -20.28 -16.26 -22.26
N ILE A 199 -19.56 -15.72 -21.28
CA ILE A 199 -18.11 -15.54 -21.37
C ILE A 199 -17.48 -16.74 -20.66
N GLN A 200 -16.80 -17.59 -21.43
CA GLN A 200 -16.01 -18.69 -20.90
C GLN A 200 -14.54 -18.40 -21.21
N GLY A 201 -13.79 -17.96 -20.19
CA GLY A 201 -12.38 -17.57 -20.34
C GLY A 201 -11.49 -18.68 -20.92
N GLU A 202 -11.91 -19.94 -20.80
CA GLU A 202 -11.23 -21.12 -21.33
C GLU A 202 -11.30 -21.26 -22.87
N HIS A 203 -12.17 -20.50 -23.54
CA HIS A 203 -12.41 -20.61 -24.98
C HIS A 203 -12.08 -19.33 -25.74
N LEU A 204 -11.02 -18.65 -25.30
CA LEU A 204 -10.51 -17.50 -25.99
C LEU A 204 -9.96 -17.91 -27.35
N ILE A 205 -10.59 -17.43 -28.43
CA ILE A 205 -10.12 -17.67 -29.78
C ILE A 205 -9.75 -16.36 -30.43
N ILE A 206 -8.50 -16.26 -30.88
CA ILE A 206 -8.00 -15.18 -31.72
C ILE A 206 -7.66 -15.81 -33.08
N SER A 207 -8.07 -15.17 -34.16
CA SER A 207 -7.82 -15.60 -35.53
C SER A 207 -7.25 -14.44 -36.34
N PRO A 208 -5.99 -14.06 -36.17
CA PRO A 208 -5.40 -12.87 -36.75
C PRO A 208 -5.10 -13.08 -38.25
N ASN A 209 -6.13 -13.26 -39.07
CA ASN A 209 -6.08 -13.49 -40.51
C ASN A 209 -6.49 -12.26 -41.32
N ASN A 210 -6.85 -11.17 -40.64
CA ASN A 210 -7.27 -9.90 -41.21
C ASN A 210 -8.58 -10.00 -42.03
N ASP A 211 -9.52 -10.87 -41.59
CA ASP A 211 -10.85 -10.99 -42.15
C ASP A 211 -11.91 -10.17 -41.36
N GLU A 212 -11.44 -9.32 -40.46
CA GLU A 212 -12.22 -8.49 -39.53
C GLU A 212 -13.03 -9.31 -38.50
N LYS A 213 -12.65 -10.57 -38.28
CA LYS A 213 -13.32 -11.45 -37.31
C LYS A 213 -12.31 -12.03 -36.35
N MET A 214 -12.40 -11.65 -35.10
CA MET A 214 -11.51 -12.12 -34.03
C MET A 214 -10.02 -11.83 -34.30
N ASP A 215 -9.71 -10.81 -35.07
CA ASP A 215 -8.35 -10.46 -35.46
C ASP A 215 -7.53 -9.87 -34.31
N GLY A 216 -8.16 -9.40 -33.25
CA GLY A 216 -7.49 -8.74 -32.17
C GLY A 216 -8.15 -8.90 -30.80
N VAL A 217 -7.43 -8.48 -29.79
CA VAL A 217 -7.90 -8.39 -28.39
C VAL A 217 -8.13 -6.94 -28.06
N GLU A 218 -9.32 -6.60 -27.60
CA GLU A 218 -9.66 -5.28 -27.10
C GLU A 218 -9.71 -5.31 -25.57
N ILE A 219 -9.05 -4.35 -24.95
CA ILE A 219 -9.19 -4.07 -23.53
C ILE A 219 -10.17 -2.92 -23.40
N ALA A 220 -11.43 -3.23 -23.13
CA ALA A 220 -12.50 -2.25 -23.05
C ALA A 220 -12.38 -1.34 -21.83
N SER A 221 -11.87 -1.89 -20.73
CA SER A 221 -11.59 -1.15 -19.50
C SER A 221 -10.53 -1.86 -18.69
N LEU A 222 -9.75 -1.10 -17.93
CA LEU A 222 -8.79 -1.61 -16.98
C LEU A 222 -9.08 -0.96 -15.62
N GLY A 223 -9.83 -1.66 -14.78
CA GLY A 223 -10.11 -1.24 -13.41
C GLY A 223 -8.96 -1.66 -12.49
N LEU A 224 -8.27 -0.69 -11.92
CA LEU A 224 -7.22 -0.94 -10.93
C LEU A 224 -7.75 -0.57 -9.55
N LEU A 225 -7.55 -1.46 -8.58
CA LEU A 225 -7.88 -1.22 -7.17
C LEU A 225 -6.81 -0.38 -6.45
N ARG A 226 -5.63 -0.26 -7.08
CA ARG A 226 -4.47 0.46 -6.56
C ARG A 226 -3.68 1.07 -7.70
N ASP A 227 -2.91 2.10 -7.42
CA ASP A 227 -2.01 2.69 -8.40
C ASP A 227 -0.95 1.69 -8.85
N ALA A 228 -0.69 1.67 -10.16
CA ALA A 228 0.35 0.85 -10.76
C ALA A 228 1.46 1.76 -11.29
N SER A 229 2.70 1.45 -10.93
CA SER A 229 3.87 2.13 -11.50
C SER A 229 4.12 1.76 -12.96
N VAL A 230 3.72 0.55 -13.34
CA VAL A 230 3.86 0.01 -14.71
C VAL A 230 2.68 -0.92 -15.00
N VAL A 231 2.08 -0.75 -16.17
CA VAL A 231 1.11 -1.68 -16.75
C VAL A 231 1.72 -2.20 -18.06
N ARG A 232 1.76 -3.52 -18.21
CA ARG A 232 2.25 -4.16 -19.43
C ARG A 232 1.21 -5.14 -19.96
N TYR A 233 1.04 -5.15 -21.25
CA TYR A 233 0.24 -6.12 -21.97
C TYR A 233 1.20 -7.11 -22.63
N CYS A 234 1.08 -8.37 -22.30
CA CYS A 234 1.95 -9.40 -22.84
C CYS A 234 1.11 -10.53 -23.43
N VAL A 235 1.55 -11.06 -24.57
CA VAL A 235 1.09 -12.34 -25.09
C VAL A 235 2.13 -13.39 -24.75
N THR A 236 1.71 -14.46 -24.09
CA THR A 236 2.58 -15.55 -23.68
C THR A 236 2.14 -16.86 -24.34
N ASN A 237 3.07 -17.80 -24.53
CA ASN A 237 2.74 -19.18 -24.86
C ASN A 237 2.33 -19.98 -23.61
N GLU A 238 2.01 -21.26 -23.78
CA GLU A 238 1.62 -22.16 -22.68
C GLU A 238 2.71 -22.34 -21.62
N ASP A 239 3.97 -22.15 -21.98
CA ASP A 239 5.13 -22.23 -21.08
C ASP A 239 5.40 -20.92 -20.33
N GLY A 240 4.60 -19.88 -20.58
CA GLY A 240 4.75 -18.55 -19.97
C GLY A 240 5.81 -17.66 -20.62
N GLU A 241 6.38 -18.08 -21.75
CA GLU A 241 7.33 -17.23 -22.50
C GLU A 241 6.59 -16.08 -23.18
N VAL A 242 7.12 -14.87 -23.02
CA VAL A 242 6.55 -13.66 -23.63
C VAL A 242 6.85 -13.66 -25.13
N LEU A 243 5.80 -13.76 -25.93
CA LEU A 243 5.87 -13.71 -27.39
C LEU A 243 5.76 -12.26 -27.91
N TRP A 244 5.06 -11.41 -27.18
CA TRP A 244 4.86 -10.01 -27.54
C TRP A 244 4.57 -9.18 -26.29
N THR A 245 4.95 -7.87 -26.31
CA THR A 245 4.73 -6.89 -25.22
C THR A 245 4.23 -5.59 -25.80
#